data_36e2001fcc9bf6b556cce2ac3cb65119
#
_entry.id   36e2001fcc9bf6b556cce2ac3cb65119
#
_cell.length_a   1.000
_cell.length_b   1.000
_cell.length_c   1.000
_cell.angle_alpha   90.00
_cell.angle_beta   90.00
_cell.angle_gamma   90.00
#
_symmetry.space_group_name_H-M   'P 1'
#
loop_
_entity.id
_entity.type
_entity.pdbx_description
1 polymer ?
#
loop_
_entity_poly.entity_id
_entity_poly.type
_entity_poly.pdbx_seq_one_letter_code
_entity_poly.pdbx_strand_id
1 'polypeptide(L)'
;MPYASVAGLSLYYEELGPADGTPLVLLHGAGGTIDDPVGGWAGLASSFAETYRVILVEHRGHGRTDNPAGFMTFEQMGDDLAGLVALLDLGSVHLAGISDGGVVALDCALRRPDLTRTITVVGANHATHEGVAAFAATLDPDALEQAAPEAAAEFGRRHDQGKEPGSWKELMRQIVANNLSNPTWTVEDLRRIACPALLVAGEDDPFATLEQMATMKREIPSAEWLIVNHAGHPVHFEHPEIVGPRVLDFIARNS
;
A
#
# COMPACT_ATOMS: atom_id res chain seq x y z
N MET A 1 -3.78 21.28 -7.45
CA MET A 1 -2.32 21.17 -7.17
C MET A 1 -2.11 19.81 -6.53
N PRO A 2 -1.08 19.05 -6.89
CA PRO A 2 -0.94 17.65 -6.45
C PRO A 2 -0.47 17.46 -4.99
N TYR A 3 -0.59 18.47 -4.16
CA TYR A 3 -0.22 18.42 -2.73
C TYR A 3 -1.39 18.77 -1.83
N ALA A 4 -1.57 17.96 -0.79
CA ALA A 4 -2.53 18.16 0.29
C ALA A 4 -1.78 18.43 1.61
N SER A 5 -2.24 19.41 2.39
CA SER A 5 -1.74 19.62 3.74
C SER A 5 -2.59 18.82 4.73
N VAL A 6 -2.07 17.72 5.22
CA VAL A 6 -2.74 16.82 6.15
C VAL A 6 -1.96 16.76 7.46
N ALA A 7 -2.51 17.32 8.54
CA ALA A 7 -1.89 17.32 9.88
C ALA A 7 -0.41 17.78 9.88
N GLY A 8 -0.07 18.76 9.03
CA GLY A 8 1.29 19.28 8.88
C GLY A 8 2.18 18.52 7.92
N LEU A 9 1.69 17.43 7.34
CA LEU A 9 2.34 16.69 6.26
C LEU A 9 2.01 17.34 4.91
N SER A 10 3.00 17.53 4.03
CA SER A 10 2.82 17.88 2.62
C SER A 10 2.71 16.59 1.82
N LEU A 11 1.49 16.08 1.68
CA LEU A 11 1.20 14.79 1.06
C LEU A 11 0.99 14.98 -0.44
N TYR A 12 1.76 14.26 -1.26
CA TYR A 12 1.61 14.24 -2.70
C TYR A 12 0.58 13.18 -3.12
N TYR A 13 -0.31 13.57 -4.03
CA TYR A 13 -1.30 12.66 -4.61
C TYR A 13 -1.60 13.05 -6.06
N GLU A 14 -2.14 12.12 -6.83
CA GLU A 14 -2.63 12.36 -8.18
C GLU A 14 -4.04 11.83 -8.33
N GLU A 15 -4.83 12.48 -9.19
CA GLU A 15 -6.19 12.07 -9.52
C GLU A 15 -6.30 11.71 -11.00
N LEU A 16 -6.94 10.59 -11.29
CA LEU A 16 -7.27 10.13 -12.64
C LEU A 16 -8.75 9.77 -12.72
N GLY A 17 -9.29 9.79 -13.95
CA GLY A 17 -10.67 9.40 -14.22
C GLY A 17 -11.71 10.49 -13.96
N PRO A 18 -13.00 10.12 -13.92
CA PRO A 18 -14.10 11.07 -13.78
C PRO A 18 -14.14 11.68 -12.38
N ALA A 19 -14.21 13.02 -12.29
CA ALA A 19 -14.19 13.74 -11.01
C ALA A 19 -15.39 13.43 -10.10
N ASP A 20 -16.50 13.02 -10.69
CA ASP A 20 -17.74 12.60 -10.00
C ASP A 20 -17.86 11.08 -9.86
N GLY A 21 -16.83 10.33 -10.27
CA GLY A 21 -16.77 8.88 -10.13
C GLY A 21 -16.67 8.42 -8.69
N THR A 22 -17.02 7.16 -8.43
CA THR A 22 -16.82 6.53 -7.13
C THR A 22 -15.32 6.50 -6.78
N PRO A 23 -14.92 6.95 -5.59
CA PRO A 23 -13.50 7.07 -5.25
C PRO A 23 -12.85 5.72 -4.99
N LEU A 24 -11.71 5.50 -5.65
CA LEU A 24 -10.78 4.37 -5.46
C LEU A 24 -9.40 4.92 -5.13
N VAL A 25 -8.92 4.67 -3.93
CA VAL A 25 -7.59 5.09 -3.49
C VAL A 25 -6.59 3.94 -3.67
N LEU A 26 -5.47 4.23 -4.34
CA LEU A 26 -4.41 3.28 -4.65
C LEU A 26 -3.17 3.59 -3.80
N LEU A 27 -2.73 2.58 -3.04
CA LEU A 27 -1.66 2.67 -2.04
C LEU A 27 -0.49 1.79 -2.49
N HIS A 28 0.69 2.38 -2.63
CA HIS A 28 1.92 1.68 -3.01
C HIS A 28 2.54 0.90 -1.84
N GLY A 29 3.46 -0.03 -2.15
CA GLY A 29 4.24 -0.79 -1.18
C GLY A 29 5.45 -0.06 -0.63
N ALA A 30 6.22 -0.73 0.21
CA ALA A 30 7.48 -0.24 0.77
C ALA A 30 8.44 0.23 -0.33
N GLY A 31 8.98 1.45 -0.20
CA GLY A 31 9.88 2.03 -1.21
C GLY A 31 9.27 2.27 -2.60
N GLY A 32 7.95 2.10 -2.75
CA GLY A 32 7.23 2.40 -3.98
C GLY A 32 6.86 3.88 -4.11
N THR A 33 6.32 4.24 -5.26
CA THR A 33 5.75 5.57 -5.56
C THR A 33 4.56 5.40 -6.52
N ILE A 34 3.87 6.49 -6.83
CA ILE A 34 2.78 6.50 -7.81
C ILE A 34 3.26 6.01 -9.19
N ASP A 35 4.45 6.41 -9.60
CA ASP A 35 5.01 6.11 -10.93
C ASP A 35 5.67 4.72 -11.01
N ASP A 36 5.74 3.99 -9.91
CA ASP A 36 6.38 2.67 -9.85
C ASP A 36 5.42 1.57 -10.32
N PRO A 37 5.73 0.84 -11.41
CA PRO A 37 4.86 -0.25 -11.86
C PRO A 37 4.95 -1.51 -10.99
N VAL A 38 6.05 -1.71 -10.26
CA VAL A 38 6.30 -2.91 -9.43
C VAL A 38 5.84 -2.69 -7.99
N GLY A 39 6.28 -1.61 -7.37
CA GLY A 39 5.91 -1.25 -5.99
C GLY A 39 4.62 -0.42 -5.89
N GLY A 40 4.03 0.01 -7.02
CA GLY A 40 2.83 0.83 -7.09
C GLY A 40 1.82 0.33 -8.12
N TRP A 41 0.90 1.19 -8.52
CA TRP A 41 -0.23 0.85 -9.39
C TRP A 41 -0.10 1.40 -10.81
N ALA A 42 1.06 1.94 -11.23
CA ALA A 42 1.23 2.62 -12.52
C ALA A 42 0.73 1.77 -13.72
N GLY A 43 0.91 0.43 -13.66
CA GLY A 43 0.48 -0.49 -14.72
C GLY A 43 -1.05 -0.71 -14.81
N LEU A 44 -1.81 -0.42 -13.75
CA LEU A 44 -3.26 -0.70 -13.68
C LEU A 44 -4.11 0.56 -13.47
N ALA A 45 -3.55 1.65 -12.98
CA ALA A 45 -4.29 2.85 -12.60
C ALA A 45 -5.14 3.42 -13.73
N SER A 46 -4.61 3.45 -14.97
CA SER A 46 -5.35 3.97 -16.13
C SER A 46 -6.60 3.15 -16.46
N SER A 47 -6.55 1.83 -16.31
CA SER A 47 -7.72 0.96 -16.55
C SER A 47 -8.80 1.15 -15.49
N PHE A 48 -8.41 1.40 -14.25
CA PHE A 48 -9.34 1.70 -13.16
C PHE A 48 -9.99 3.10 -13.36
N ALA A 49 -9.21 4.06 -13.87
CA ALA A 49 -9.65 5.42 -14.14
C ALA A 49 -10.68 5.54 -15.28
N GLU A 50 -10.93 4.48 -16.06
CA GLU A 50 -12.02 4.46 -17.03
C GLU A 50 -13.40 4.54 -16.35
N THR A 51 -13.49 4.10 -15.08
CA THR A 51 -14.77 4.00 -14.35
C THR A 51 -14.77 4.74 -13.02
N TYR A 52 -13.64 4.74 -12.31
CA TYR A 52 -13.52 5.26 -10.95
C TYR A 52 -12.77 6.59 -10.91
N ARG A 53 -13.07 7.42 -9.90
CA ARG A 53 -12.20 8.52 -9.51
C ARG A 53 -11.04 7.92 -8.75
N VAL A 54 -9.93 7.71 -9.44
CA VAL A 54 -8.73 7.10 -8.88
C VAL A 54 -7.86 8.15 -8.20
N ILE A 55 -7.52 7.92 -6.94
CA ILE A 55 -6.60 8.76 -6.17
C ILE A 55 -5.36 7.92 -5.87
N LEU A 56 -4.22 8.28 -6.45
CA LEU A 56 -2.92 7.68 -6.15
C LEU A 56 -2.23 8.52 -5.08
N VAL A 57 -1.69 7.88 -4.06
CA VAL A 57 -1.11 8.55 -2.89
C VAL A 57 0.34 8.11 -2.71
N GLU A 58 1.24 9.06 -2.47
CA GLU A 58 2.59 8.75 -1.97
C GLU A 58 2.60 8.83 -0.45
N HIS A 59 2.90 7.71 0.21
CA HIS A 59 2.98 7.62 1.66
C HIS A 59 4.05 8.57 2.22
N ARG A 60 3.90 8.96 3.51
CA ARG A 60 4.89 9.79 4.21
C ARG A 60 6.33 9.30 3.98
N GLY A 61 7.22 10.23 3.70
CA GLY A 61 8.63 9.95 3.41
C GLY A 61 8.92 9.43 2.00
N HIS A 62 7.93 8.87 1.31
CA HIS A 62 8.11 8.33 -0.05
C HIS A 62 7.96 9.39 -1.13
N GLY A 63 8.68 9.20 -2.23
CA GLY A 63 8.57 10.04 -3.43
C GLY A 63 8.66 11.52 -3.10
N ARG A 64 7.58 12.24 -3.42
CA ARG A 64 7.40 13.69 -3.23
C ARG A 64 6.76 14.08 -1.89
N THR A 65 6.27 13.10 -1.12
CA THR A 65 5.69 13.36 0.22
C THR A 65 6.79 13.50 1.26
N ASP A 66 6.70 14.55 2.08
CA ASP A 66 7.63 14.77 3.18
C ASP A 66 7.36 13.84 4.39
N ASN A 67 8.17 13.94 5.44
CA ASN A 67 7.94 13.26 6.72
C ASN A 67 8.47 14.11 7.88
N PRO A 68 7.77 15.20 8.26
CA PRO A 68 8.25 16.09 9.30
C PRO A 68 8.31 15.45 10.69
N ALA A 69 7.61 14.33 10.90
CA ALA A 69 7.65 13.58 12.15
C ALA A 69 8.97 12.82 12.37
N GLY A 70 9.71 12.51 11.29
CA GLY A 70 10.99 11.79 11.35
C GLY A 70 10.86 10.30 11.70
N PHE A 71 9.63 9.75 11.73
CA PHE A 71 9.36 8.32 11.91
C PHE A 71 8.10 7.93 11.13
N MET A 72 7.85 6.62 10.98
CA MET A 72 6.77 6.11 10.16
C MET A 72 6.20 4.84 10.78
N THR A 73 4.85 4.77 10.84
CA THR A 73 4.10 3.57 11.18
C THR A 73 2.92 3.39 10.23
N PHE A 74 2.39 2.18 10.10
CA PHE A 74 1.18 1.93 9.30
C PHE A 74 -0.01 2.72 9.84
N GLU A 75 -0.13 2.88 11.16
CA GLU A 75 -1.14 3.68 11.81
C GLU A 75 -1.07 5.15 11.38
N GLN A 76 0.13 5.74 11.34
CA GLN A 76 0.30 7.12 10.87
C GLN A 76 -0.05 7.26 9.38
N MET A 77 0.33 6.29 8.54
CA MET A 77 -0.05 6.28 7.13
C MET A 77 -1.57 6.19 6.95
N GLY A 78 -2.25 5.40 7.78
CA GLY A 78 -3.71 5.33 7.82
C GLY A 78 -4.35 6.65 8.24
N ASP A 79 -3.78 7.36 9.21
CA ASP A 79 -4.26 8.67 9.65
C ASP A 79 -4.03 9.74 8.58
N ASP A 80 -2.90 9.72 7.85
CA ASP A 80 -2.65 10.59 6.71
C ASP A 80 -3.68 10.38 5.61
N LEU A 81 -3.97 9.11 5.29
CA LEU A 81 -4.98 8.76 4.31
C LEU A 81 -6.37 9.25 4.72
N ALA A 82 -6.74 9.06 5.99
CA ALA A 82 -8.01 9.54 6.52
C ALA A 82 -8.12 11.07 6.42
N GLY A 83 -7.03 11.79 6.69
CA GLY A 83 -6.94 13.23 6.51
C GLY A 83 -7.11 13.67 5.05
N LEU A 84 -6.50 12.95 4.10
CA LEU A 84 -6.66 13.21 2.67
C LEU A 84 -8.11 12.97 2.21
N VAL A 85 -8.70 11.83 2.61
CA VAL A 85 -10.11 11.49 2.29
C VAL A 85 -11.06 12.58 2.78
N ALA A 86 -10.85 13.08 3.99
CA ALA A 86 -11.64 14.17 4.55
C ALA A 86 -11.42 15.50 3.82
N LEU A 87 -10.17 15.83 3.48
CA LEU A 87 -9.83 17.08 2.77
C LEU A 87 -10.44 17.15 1.37
N LEU A 88 -10.47 16.00 0.67
CA LEU A 88 -11.02 15.88 -0.68
C LEU A 88 -12.55 15.63 -0.69
N ASP A 89 -13.18 15.55 0.49
CA ASP A 89 -14.62 15.28 0.68
C ASP A 89 -15.07 14.01 -0.08
N LEU A 90 -14.31 12.93 0.02
CA LEU A 90 -14.57 11.69 -0.74
C LEU A 90 -15.66 10.80 -0.10
N GLY A 91 -16.03 11.03 1.16
CA GLY A 91 -16.90 10.13 1.90
C GLY A 91 -16.20 8.77 2.17
N SER A 92 -16.92 7.67 2.00
CA SER A 92 -16.32 6.33 2.09
C SER A 92 -15.73 5.92 0.75
N VAL A 93 -14.53 5.31 0.79
CA VAL A 93 -13.71 5.02 -0.39
C VAL A 93 -13.44 3.51 -0.53
N HIS A 94 -13.24 3.05 -1.75
CA HIS A 94 -12.57 1.78 -2.00
C HIS A 94 -11.06 1.98 -1.83
N LEU A 95 -10.39 1.07 -1.11
CA LEU A 95 -8.95 1.06 -0.94
C LEU A 95 -8.34 -0.13 -1.66
N ALA A 96 -7.29 0.08 -2.44
CA ALA A 96 -6.49 -0.99 -3.00
C ALA A 96 -5.01 -0.75 -2.68
N GLY A 97 -4.40 -1.65 -1.93
CA GLY A 97 -3.02 -1.50 -1.45
C GLY A 97 -2.15 -2.71 -1.77
N ILE A 98 -0.89 -2.44 -2.11
CA ILE A 98 0.14 -3.42 -2.38
C ILE A 98 1.09 -3.46 -1.20
N SER A 99 1.45 -4.67 -0.69
CA SER A 99 2.45 -4.82 0.37
C SER A 99 2.15 -3.90 1.57
N ASP A 100 3.03 -2.97 1.94
CA ASP A 100 2.79 -1.97 2.98
C ASP A 100 1.47 -1.19 2.75
N GLY A 101 1.14 -0.84 1.50
CA GLY A 101 -0.14 -0.20 1.18
C GLY A 101 -1.34 -1.10 1.48
N GLY A 102 -1.19 -2.42 1.33
CA GLY A 102 -2.19 -3.41 1.74
C GLY A 102 -2.34 -3.49 3.27
N VAL A 103 -1.23 -3.34 4.01
CA VAL A 103 -1.25 -3.23 5.47
C VAL A 103 -1.96 -1.93 5.90
N VAL A 104 -1.71 -0.80 5.22
CA VAL A 104 -2.43 0.46 5.47
C VAL A 104 -3.94 0.32 5.20
N ALA A 105 -4.32 -0.41 4.13
CA ALA A 105 -5.74 -0.66 3.85
C ALA A 105 -6.41 -1.51 4.96
N LEU A 106 -5.71 -2.52 5.50
CA LEU A 106 -6.17 -3.31 6.66
C LEU A 106 -6.29 -2.42 7.92
N ASP A 107 -5.31 -1.55 8.17
CA ASP A 107 -5.35 -0.60 9.29
C ASP A 107 -6.57 0.32 9.20
N CYS A 108 -6.82 0.90 8.02
CA CYS A 108 -8.00 1.73 7.79
C CYS A 108 -9.31 0.95 8.01
N ALA A 109 -9.40 -0.29 7.53
CA ALA A 109 -10.59 -1.11 7.75
C ALA A 109 -10.86 -1.39 9.23
N LEU A 110 -9.80 -1.52 10.03
CA LEU A 110 -9.90 -1.74 11.48
C LEU A 110 -10.21 -0.48 12.28
N ARG A 111 -9.52 0.63 11.98
CA ARG A 111 -9.60 1.85 12.78
C ARG A 111 -10.55 2.90 12.22
N ARG A 112 -10.81 2.87 10.92
CA ARG A 112 -11.64 3.84 10.20
C ARG A 112 -12.70 3.15 9.32
N PRO A 113 -13.54 2.28 9.90
CA PRO A 113 -14.61 1.61 9.15
C PRO A 113 -15.61 2.59 8.53
N ASP A 114 -15.72 3.81 9.06
CA ASP A 114 -16.51 4.92 8.53
C ASP A 114 -16.04 5.40 7.16
N LEU A 115 -14.76 5.31 6.87
CA LEU A 115 -14.14 5.73 5.60
C LEU A 115 -13.98 4.59 4.61
N THR A 116 -14.02 3.34 5.06
CA THR A 116 -13.60 2.19 4.27
C THR A 116 -14.81 1.45 3.71
N ARG A 117 -15.07 1.58 2.41
CA ARG A 117 -16.14 0.87 1.71
C ARG A 117 -15.77 -0.57 1.40
N THR A 118 -14.61 -0.79 0.80
CA THR A 118 -13.99 -2.11 0.58
C THR A 118 -12.49 -2.00 0.67
N ILE A 119 -11.82 -3.13 0.90
CA ILE A 119 -10.36 -3.23 0.77
C ILE A 119 -9.97 -4.28 -0.25
N THR A 120 -8.97 -3.96 -1.08
CA THR A 120 -8.19 -4.91 -1.87
C THR A 120 -6.77 -4.93 -1.32
N VAL A 121 -6.33 -6.08 -0.85
CA VAL A 121 -5.05 -6.29 -0.18
C VAL A 121 -4.21 -7.20 -1.06
N VAL A 122 -3.15 -6.67 -1.67
CA VAL A 122 -2.27 -7.39 -2.59
C VAL A 122 -0.92 -7.62 -1.93
N GLY A 123 -0.54 -8.86 -1.74
CA GLY A 123 0.78 -9.22 -1.22
C GLY A 123 1.07 -8.69 0.19
N ALA A 124 0.08 -8.64 1.09
CA ALA A 124 0.26 -8.11 2.43
C ALA A 124 -0.06 -9.13 3.52
N ASN A 125 0.54 -8.95 4.68
CA ASN A 125 0.40 -9.80 5.86
C ASN A 125 -0.36 -9.09 6.98
N HIS A 126 -1.00 -9.85 7.87
CA HIS A 126 -1.66 -9.29 9.06
C HIS A 126 -0.74 -9.23 10.29
N ALA A 127 0.35 -9.96 10.26
CA ALA A 127 1.36 -9.95 11.32
C ALA A 127 2.74 -10.14 10.73
N THR A 128 3.74 -9.42 11.27
CA THR A 128 5.14 -9.64 10.87
C THR A 128 5.56 -11.07 11.22
N HIS A 129 6.44 -11.63 10.43
CA HIS A 129 6.92 -13.02 10.59
C HIS A 129 8.40 -13.13 10.14
N GLU A 130 8.99 -14.31 10.32
CA GLU A 130 10.42 -14.55 10.07
C GLU A 130 10.84 -14.18 8.63
N GLY A 131 10.00 -14.42 7.61
CA GLY A 131 10.30 -14.07 6.21
C GLY A 131 10.42 -12.56 6.00
N VAL A 132 9.52 -11.77 6.59
CA VAL A 132 9.58 -10.31 6.55
C VAL A 132 10.81 -9.81 7.32
N ALA A 133 11.06 -10.35 8.51
CA ALA A 133 12.21 -9.97 9.33
C ALA A 133 13.55 -10.30 8.64
N ALA A 134 13.66 -11.47 8.01
CA ALA A 134 14.85 -11.86 7.27
C ALA A 134 15.12 -10.95 6.08
N PHE A 135 14.07 -10.58 5.33
CA PHE A 135 14.20 -9.62 4.22
C PHE A 135 14.59 -8.22 4.73
N ALA A 136 13.89 -7.71 5.74
CA ALA A 136 14.18 -6.40 6.32
C ALA A 136 15.63 -6.29 6.81
N ALA A 137 16.20 -7.37 7.36
CA ALA A 137 17.58 -7.43 7.80
C ALA A 137 18.60 -7.30 6.63
N THR A 138 18.19 -7.49 5.39
CA THR A 138 19.05 -7.27 4.20
C THR A 138 19.02 -5.83 3.69
N LEU A 139 18.07 -5.01 4.16
CA LEU A 139 17.88 -3.64 3.71
C LEU A 139 18.73 -2.68 4.55
N ASP A 140 19.99 -2.53 4.16
CA ASP A 140 20.90 -1.52 4.72
C ASP A 140 21.22 -0.49 3.63
N PRO A 141 20.86 0.79 3.79
CA PRO A 141 21.08 1.80 2.76
C PRO A 141 22.56 2.06 2.46
N ASP A 142 23.44 1.93 3.45
CA ASP A 142 24.87 2.17 3.26
C ASP A 142 25.52 0.96 2.57
N ALA A 143 25.07 -0.25 2.89
CA ALA A 143 25.49 -1.47 2.16
C ALA A 143 24.95 -1.47 0.71
N LEU A 144 23.72 -1.02 0.48
CA LEU A 144 23.14 -0.88 -0.86
C LEU A 144 23.96 0.10 -1.71
N GLU A 145 24.30 1.27 -1.16
CA GLU A 145 25.12 2.28 -1.87
C GLU A 145 26.50 1.75 -2.26
N GLN A 146 27.12 0.93 -1.42
CA GLN A 146 28.42 0.31 -1.68
C GLN A 146 28.34 -0.83 -2.70
N ALA A 147 27.34 -1.72 -2.57
CA ALA A 147 27.22 -2.93 -3.38
C ALA A 147 26.54 -2.69 -4.74
N ALA A 148 25.60 -1.74 -4.80
CA ALA A 148 24.80 -1.44 -5.99
C ALA A 148 24.54 0.07 -6.13
N PRO A 149 25.58 0.88 -6.41
CA PRO A 149 25.48 2.36 -6.42
C PRO A 149 24.45 2.90 -7.43
N GLU A 150 24.23 2.21 -8.54
CA GLU A 150 23.21 2.60 -9.51
C GLU A 150 21.79 2.40 -8.97
N ALA A 151 21.54 1.31 -8.29
CA ALA A 151 20.25 1.06 -7.63
C ALA A 151 20.01 2.05 -6.49
N ALA A 152 21.02 2.36 -5.69
CA ALA A 152 20.95 3.37 -4.64
C ALA A 152 20.68 4.76 -5.22
N ALA A 153 21.33 5.13 -6.32
CA ALA A 153 21.11 6.38 -7.01
C ALA A 153 19.69 6.47 -7.61
N GLU A 154 19.15 5.36 -8.14
CA GLU A 154 17.78 5.31 -8.64
C GLU A 154 16.77 5.49 -7.50
N PHE A 155 16.98 4.80 -6.36
CA PHE A 155 16.15 4.96 -5.18
C PHE A 155 16.20 6.40 -4.65
N GLY A 156 17.40 7.03 -4.63
CA GLY A 156 17.58 8.44 -4.31
C GLY A 156 16.84 9.38 -5.26
N ARG A 157 16.95 9.18 -6.58
CA ARG A 157 16.19 9.98 -7.56
C ARG A 157 14.68 9.92 -7.33
N ARG A 158 14.18 8.76 -6.88
CA ARG A 158 12.76 8.54 -6.63
C ARG A 158 12.30 9.22 -5.33
N HIS A 159 13.10 9.15 -4.27
CA HIS A 159 12.64 9.51 -2.91
C HIS A 159 13.20 10.83 -2.36
N ASP A 160 14.24 11.41 -2.98
CA ASP A 160 14.79 12.71 -2.56
C ASP A 160 14.12 13.92 -3.24
N GLN A 161 13.03 13.70 -4.00
CA GLN A 161 12.33 14.76 -4.73
C GLN A 161 11.80 15.83 -3.77
N GLY A 162 12.35 17.05 -3.88
CA GLY A 162 11.96 18.16 -2.98
C GLY A 162 12.48 18.05 -1.54
N LYS A 163 13.39 17.11 -1.28
CA LYS A 163 13.99 16.84 0.03
C LYS A 163 15.51 16.99 -0.04
N GLU A 164 16.19 16.93 1.11
CA GLU A 164 17.65 16.92 1.16
C GLU A 164 18.21 15.64 0.49
N PRO A 165 19.28 15.76 -0.32
CA PRO A 165 19.93 14.60 -0.92
C PRO A 165 20.34 13.56 0.13
N GLY A 166 20.00 12.29 -0.10
CA GLY A 166 20.27 11.19 0.82
C GLY A 166 19.15 10.93 1.85
N SER A 167 18.05 11.69 1.81
CA SER A 167 16.85 11.43 2.64
C SER A 167 16.30 10.03 2.44
N TRP A 168 16.50 9.42 1.28
CA TRP A 168 16.10 8.06 0.97
C TRP A 168 16.71 7.02 1.93
N LYS A 169 17.90 7.29 2.49
CA LYS A 169 18.55 6.37 3.45
C LYS A 169 17.77 6.30 4.75
N GLU A 170 17.30 7.45 5.22
CA GLU A 170 16.45 7.50 6.41
C GLU A 170 15.10 6.86 6.16
N LEU A 171 14.49 7.09 5.00
CA LEU A 171 13.27 6.39 4.58
C LEU A 171 13.45 4.87 4.64
N MET A 172 14.53 4.33 4.07
CA MET A 172 14.80 2.88 4.09
C MET A 172 14.93 2.36 5.53
N ARG A 173 15.62 3.06 6.43
CA ARG A 173 15.71 2.69 7.84
C ARG A 173 14.35 2.68 8.53
N GLN A 174 13.50 3.65 8.23
CA GLN A 174 12.14 3.73 8.78
C GLN A 174 11.24 2.60 8.27
N ILE A 175 11.31 2.26 6.97
CA ILE A 175 10.64 1.10 6.40
C ILE A 175 11.03 -0.18 7.14
N VAL A 176 12.34 -0.41 7.30
CA VAL A 176 12.86 -1.58 8.02
C VAL A 176 12.34 -1.63 9.46
N ALA A 177 12.47 -0.53 10.20
CA ALA A 177 12.03 -0.47 11.59
C ALA A 177 10.52 -0.73 11.75
N ASN A 178 9.71 -0.18 10.84
CA ASN A 178 8.26 -0.40 10.83
C ASN A 178 7.92 -1.86 10.54
N ASN A 179 8.49 -2.45 9.49
CA ASN A 179 8.19 -3.83 9.07
C ASN A 179 8.71 -4.89 10.07
N LEU A 180 9.76 -4.60 10.82
CA LEU A 180 10.23 -5.47 11.91
C LEU A 180 9.29 -5.49 13.12
N SER A 181 8.49 -4.43 13.32
CA SER A 181 7.66 -4.22 14.50
C SER A 181 6.16 -4.38 14.22
N ASN A 182 5.74 -4.23 12.97
CA ASN A 182 4.34 -4.15 12.55
C ASN A 182 4.11 -4.88 11.21
N PRO A 183 2.87 -5.29 10.90
CA PRO A 183 1.72 -5.31 11.78
C PRO A 183 1.78 -6.42 12.83
N THR A 184 0.95 -6.32 13.88
CA THR A 184 0.84 -7.31 14.97
C THR A 184 -0.60 -7.66 15.29
N TRP A 185 -1.49 -7.64 14.27
CA TRP A 185 -2.91 -7.91 14.49
C TRP A 185 -3.17 -9.38 14.77
N THR A 186 -4.03 -9.57 15.75
CA THR A 186 -4.52 -10.90 16.15
C THR A 186 -5.66 -11.35 15.24
N VAL A 187 -6.06 -12.61 15.35
CA VAL A 187 -7.26 -13.12 14.66
C VAL A 187 -8.54 -12.42 15.12
N GLU A 188 -8.60 -11.98 16.38
CA GLU A 188 -9.70 -11.20 16.93
C GLU A 188 -9.81 -9.83 16.26
N ASP A 189 -8.68 -9.20 15.95
CA ASP A 189 -8.67 -7.94 15.20
C ASP A 189 -9.19 -8.15 13.78
N LEU A 190 -8.74 -9.19 13.08
CA LEU A 190 -9.22 -9.52 11.74
C LEU A 190 -10.73 -9.71 11.67
N ARG A 191 -11.33 -10.31 12.69
CA ARG A 191 -12.81 -10.51 12.79
C ARG A 191 -13.59 -9.21 12.91
N ARG A 192 -12.93 -8.10 13.27
CA ARG A 192 -13.53 -6.77 13.38
C ARG A 192 -13.62 -6.03 12.04
N ILE A 193 -12.94 -6.52 11.00
CA ILE A 193 -13.02 -5.93 9.66
C ILE A 193 -14.41 -6.21 9.11
N ALA A 194 -15.23 -5.18 9.01
CA ALA A 194 -16.64 -5.28 8.63
C ALA A 194 -16.89 -5.08 7.14
N CYS A 195 -15.99 -4.36 6.44
CA CYS A 195 -16.13 -4.13 5.00
C CYS A 195 -15.76 -5.38 4.18
N PRO A 196 -16.29 -5.52 2.94
CA PRO A 196 -15.83 -6.54 2.02
C PRO A 196 -14.32 -6.42 1.75
N ALA A 197 -13.61 -7.55 1.71
CA ALA A 197 -12.17 -7.63 1.50
C ALA A 197 -11.84 -8.59 0.35
N LEU A 198 -10.99 -8.14 -0.60
CA LEU A 198 -10.36 -8.99 -1.60
C LEU A 198 -8.88 -9.16 -1.23
N LEU A 199 -8.46 -10.39 -0.98
CA LEU A 199 -7.09 -10.74 -0.66
C LEU A 199 -6.44 -11.34 -1.92
N VAL A 200 -5.31 -10.77 -2.36
CA VAL A 200 -4.62 -11.21 -3.58
C VAL A 200 -3.17 -11.52 -3.25
N ALA A 201 -2.66 -12.68 -3.65
CA ALA A 201 -1.24 -13.01 -3.51
C ALA A 201 -0.77 -13.95 -4.62
N GLY A 202 0.53 -13.93 -4.88
CA GLY A 202 1.21 -15.00 -5.62
C GLY A 202 1.39 -16.25 -4.74
N GLU A 203 1.37 -17.43 -5.34
CA GLU A 203 1.60 -18.69 -4.63
C GLU A 203 2.98 -18.75 -3.97
N ASP A 204 3.98 -18.13 -4.63
CA ASP A 204 5.39 -18.12 -4.23
C ASP A 204 5.80 -16.84 -3.48
N ASP A 205 4.81 -16.05 -2.99
CA ASP A 205 5.09 -14.82 -2.25
C ASP A 205 5.73 -15.13 -0.88
N PRO A 206 6.98 -14.71 -0.62
CA PRO A 206 7.66 -15.00 0.64
C PRO A 206 7.20 -14.11 1.80
N PHE A 207 6.46 -13.03 1.52
CA PHE A 207 6.02 -12.04 2.52
C PHE A 207 4.54 -12.22 2.89
N ALA A 208 3.66 -12.33 1.89
CA ALA A 208 2.25 -12.66 2.08
C ALA A 208 2.04 -14.17 1.91
N THR A 209 2.57 -14.96 2.82
CA THR A 209 2.55 -16.41 2.71
C THR A 209 1.13 -16.97 2.64
N LEU A 210 0.96 -18.14 2.00
CA LEU A 210 -0.35 -18.81 1.92
C LEU A 210 -0.98 -19.04 3.30
N GLU A 211 -0.18 -19.23 4.36
CA GLU A 211 -0.67 -19.35 5.73
C GLU A 211 -1.29 -18.04 6.24
N GLN A 212 -0.62 -16.90 6.00
CA GLN A 212 -1.12 -15.56 6.32
C GLN A 212 -2.42 -15.28 5.55
N MET A 213 -2.42 -15.58 4.26
CA MET A 213 -3.59 -15.39 3.38
C MET A 213 -4.78 -16.27 3.82
N ALA A 214 -4.54 -17.54 4.14
CA ALA A 214 -5.57 -18.46 4.61
C ALA A 214 -6.14 -18.03 5.97
N THR A 215 -5.30 -17.48 6.84
CA THR A 215 -5.74 -16.91 8.13
C THR A 215 -6.64 -15.71 7.90
N MET A 216 -6.21 -14.72 7.12
CA MET A 216 -7.04 -13.56 6.79
C MET A 216 -8.36 -13.97 6.11
N LYS A 217 -8.30 -14.90 5.13
CA LYS A 217 -9.49 -15.41 4.44
C LYS A 217 -10.49 -16.08 5.39
N ARG A 218 -10.02 -16.79 6.38
CA ARG A 218 -10.87 -17.49 7.37
C ARG A 218 -11.47 -16.53 8.39
N GLU A 219 -10.67 -15.53 8.83
CA GLU A 219 -11.05 -14.71 9.98
C GLU A 219 -11.73 -13.39 9.60
N ILE A 220 -11.50 -12.85 8.40
CA ILE A 220 -12.23 -11.67 7.91
C ILE A 220 -13.59 -12.15 7.36
N PRO A 221 -14.73 -11.73 7.94
CA PRO A 221 -16.05 -12.31 7.63
C PRO A 221 -16.45 -12.27 6.15
N SER A 222 -16.12 -11.17 5.46
CA SER A 222 -16.50 -10.93 4.05
C SER A 222 -15.33 -11.08 3.09
N ALA A 223 -14.26 -11.81 3.47
CA ALA A 223 -13.10 -11.95 2.62
C ALA A 223 -13.36 -12.87 1.41
N GLU A 224 -12.94 -12.42 0.25
CA GLU A 224 -12.67 -13.22 -0.94
C GLU A 224 -11.16 -13.32 -1.14
N TRP A 225 -10.66 -14.29 -1.89
CA TRP A 225 -9.25 -14.33 -2.22
C TRP A 225 -8.99 -14.74 -3.66
N LEU A 226 -7.83 -14.35 -4.15
CA LEU A 226 -7.24 -14.76 -5.42
C LEU A 226 -5.79 -15.15 -5.16
N ILE A 227 -5.46 -16.42 -5.36
CA ILE A 227 -4.07 -16.91 -5.37
C ILE A 227 -3.68 -17.19 -6.82
N VAL A 228 -2.61 -16.55 -7.28
CA VAL A 228 -2.08 -16.76 -8.63
C VAL A 228 -0.90 -17.71 -8.56
N ASN A 229 -1.04 -18.86 -9.23
CA ASN A 229 -0.01 -19.91 -9.24
C ASN A 229 1.25 -19.41 -9.96
N HIS A 230 2.41 -19.80 -9.47
CA HIS A 230 3.73 -19.46 -10.03
C HIS A 230 4.01 -17.96 -10.10
N ALA A 231 3.35 -17.18 -9.26
CA ALA A 231 3.56 -15.74 -9.11
C ALA A 231 4.22 -15.42 -7.76
N GLY A 232 5.08 -14.40 -7.78
CA GLY A 232 5.77 -13.89 -6.60
C GLY A 232 5.02 -12.75 -5.89
N HIS A 233 5.80 -11.93 -5.17
CA HIS A 233 5.26 -10.82 -4.39
C HIS A 233 4.58 -9.74 -5.24
N PRO A 234 5.14 -9.26 -6.37
CA PRO A 234 4.48 -8.23 -7.19
C PRO A 234 3.45 -8.83 -8.15
N VAL A 235 2.56 -9.68 -7.66
CA VAL A 235 1.59 -10.43 -8.48
C VAL A 235 0.74 -9.55 -9.40
N HIS A 236 0.42 -8.33 -9.00
CA HIS A 236 -0.32 -7.35 -9.80
C HIS A 236 0.49 -6.82 -11.00
N PHE A 237 1.82 -6.83 -10.90
CA PHE A 237 2.75 -6.48 -11.97
C PHE A 237 3.06 -7.69 -12.87
N GLU A 238 3.22 -8.87 -12.27
CA GLU A 238 3.51 -10.12 -13.00
C GLU A 238 2.29 -10.58 -13.82
N HIS A 239 1.07 -10.41 -13.28
CA HIS A 239 -0.19 -10.87 -13.87
C HIS A 239 -1.28 -9.78 -13.84
N PRO A 240 -1.04 -8.61 -14.47
CA PRO A 240 -2.01 -7.51 -14.48
C PRO A 240 -3.35 -7.90 -15.15
N GLU A 241 -3.31 -8.81 -16.13
CA GLU A 241 -4.48 -9.34 -16.85
C GLU A 241 -5.38 -10.24 -15.99
N ILE A 242 -4.87 -10.76 -14.87
CA ILE A 242 -5.64 -11.52 -13.89
C ILE A 242 -6.10 -10.61 -12.75
N VAL A 243 -5.17 -9.84 -12.19
CA VAL A 243 -5.43 -9.04 -10.99
C VAL A 243 -6.34 -7.84 -11.29
N GLY A 244 -6.06 -7.09 -12.36
CA GLY A 244 -6.84 -5.89 -12.69
C GLY A 244 -8.34 -6.16 -12.85
N PRO A 245 -8.76 -7.07 -13.75
CA PRO A 245 -10.19 -7.41 -13.92
C PRO A 245 -10.84 -7.95 -12.64
N ARG A 246 -10.09 -8.69 -11.83
CA ARG A 246 -10.62 -9.23 -10.56
C ARG A 246 -10.87 -8.14 -9.52
N VAL A 247 -10.00 -7.15 -9.45
CA VAL A 247 -10.18 -5.97 -8.58
C VAL A 247 -11.42 -5.17 -9.05
N LEU A 248 -11.54 -4.89 -10.34
CA LEU A 248 -12.69 -4.17 -10.89
C LEU A 248 -14.01 -4.90 -10.63
N ASP A 249 -14.08 -6.22 -10.88
CA ASP A 249 -15.27 -7.03 -10.60
C ASP A 249 -15.65 -6.99 -9.11
N PHE A 250 -14.66 -7.12 -8.23
CA PHE A 250 -14.89 -7.08 -6.79
C PHE A 250 -15.44 -5.72 -6.33
N ILE A 251 -14.84 -4.62 -6.78
CA ILE A 251 -15.31 -3.27 -6.42
C ILE A 251 -16.71 -3.05 -6.96
N ALA A 252 -16.99 -3.38 -8.23
CA ALA A 252 -18.29 -3.17 -8.86
C ALA A 252 -19.43 -3.92 -8.15
N ARG A 253 -19.17 -5.11 -7.61
CA ARG A 253 -20.18 -5.89 -6.86
C ARG A 253 -20.43 -5.35 -5.44
N ASN A 254 -19.55 -4.50 -4.92
CA ASN A 254 -19.60 -3.96 -3.56
C ASN A 254 -19.67 -2.41 -3.52
N SER A 255 -20.08 -1.79 -4.64
CA SER A 255 -20.25 -0.33 -4.77
C SER A 255 -21.63 0.13 -4.33
#